data_17871ba34e641728cd4b238154d6e417
#
_entry.id   17871ba34e641728cd4b238154d6e417
#
_cell.length_a   1.000
_cell.length_b   1.000
_cell.length_c   1.000
_cell.angle_alpha   90.00
_cell.angle_beta   90.00
_cell.angle_gamma   90.00
#
_symmetry.space_group_name_H-M   'P 1'
#
loop_
_entity.id
_entity.type
_entity.pdbx_description
1 polymer ?
#
loop_
_entity_poly.entity_id
_entity_poly.type
_entity_poly.pdbx_seq_one_letter_code
_entity_poly.pdbx_strand_id
1 'polypeptide(L)'
;SFDASTGGSVSGNGLNIVFQGGIVDASGNEYTGTVQVAAKYIDPLSADFFDYMPGNLIGADASGRKYLESYGMAAIELTDGSGNELQPADGKTAEVSFPLSGALLAGAQATIPLWHFNEAKGYWVLEGSASLEGGVYKANVSHFSFWNCDIPTDYVIINGQITEGGTPLS
;
A
#
# COMPACT_ATOMS: atom_id res chain seq x y z
N SER A 1 14.82 8.96 9.35
CA SER A 1 14.48 10.37 9.10
C SER A 1 15.31 10.95 7.97
N PHE A 2 14.84 12.02 7.36
CA PHE A 2 15.51 12.75 6.28
C PHE A 2 15.19 14.25 6.35
N ASP A 3 15.87 15.08 5.56
CA ASP A 3 15.59 16.51 5.44
C ASP A 3 14.50 16.76 4.38
N ALA A 4 13.47 17.52 4.72
CA ALA A 4 12.29 17.75 3.89
C ALA A 4 12.60 18.42 2.55
N SER A 5 13.63 19.27 2.48
CA SER A 5 14.00 20.02 1.27
C SER A 5 14.85 19.22 0.31
N THR A 6 15.75 18.39 0.82
CA THR A 6 16.72 17.63 0.01
C THR A 6 16.29 16.21 -0.28
N GLY A 7 15.34 15.69 0.51
CA GLY A 7 14.98 14.28 0.47
C GLY A 7 16.01 13.39 1.16
N GLY A 8 15.97 12.11 0.88
CA GLY A 8 16.86 11.12 1.48
C GLY A 8 16.37 9.71 1.25
N SER A 9 16.98 8.74 1.95
CA SER A 9 16.53 7.36 1.91
C SER A 9 16.40 6.79 3.33
N VAL A 10 15.40 5.91 3.50
CA VAL A 10 15.17 5.16 4.73
C VAL A 10 15.03 3.70 4.39
N SER A 11 15.77 2.86 5.09
CA SER A 11 15.73 1.40 4.91
C SER A 11 15.49 0.71 6.25
N GLY A 12 14.67 -0.32 6.23
CA GLY A 12 14.39 -1.15 7.40
C GLY A 12 13.41 -2.27 7.08
N ASN A 13 13.57 -3.41 7.73
CA ASN A 13 12.68 -4.58 7.59
C ASN A 13 12.43 -5.01 6.13
N GLY A 14 13.44 -4.86 5.26
CA GLY A 14 13.36 -5.19 3.84
C GLY A 14 12.77 -4.08 2.96
N LEU A 15 12.07 -3.10 3.51
CA LEU A 15 11.65 -1.90 2.77
C LEU A 15 12.85 -0.97 2.52
N ASN A 16 12.85 -0.35 1.35
CA ASN A 16 13.68 0.81 1.08
C ASN A 16 12.82 1.89 0.45
N ILE A 17 12.89 3.12 0.98
CA ILE A 17 12.11 4.24 0.52
C ILE A 17 13.06 5.39 0.21
N VAL A 18 12.97 5.92 -1.02
CA VAL A 18 13.76 7.06 -1.49
C VAL A 18 12.85 8.26 -1.70
N PHE A 19 13.08 9.32 -0.95
CA PHE A 19 12.31 10.56 -0.97
C PHE A 19 13.01 11.61 -1.80
N GLN A 20 12.28 12.29 -2.68
CA GLN A 20 12.84 13.35 -3.55
C GLN A 20 12.93 14.73 -2.87
N GLY A 21 12.43 14.87 -1.63
CA GLY A 21 12.21 16.15 -0.99
C GLY A 21 10.95 16.86 -1.51
N GLY A 22 10.69 18.06 -0.97
CA GLY A 22 9.44 18.77 -1.25
C GLY A 22 8.29 18.18 -0.45
N ILE A 23 8.27 18.42 0.85
CA ILE A 23 7.30 17.91 1.82
C ILE A 23 6.39 19.06 2.25
N VAL A 24 5.11 18.76 2.47
CA VAL A 24 4.10 19.73 2.94
C VAL A 24 3.41 19.21 4.21
N ASP A 25 2.86 20.16 4.98
CA ASP A 25 1.98 19.87 6.10
C ASP A 25 0.54 19.52 5.65
N ALA A 26 -0.33 19.16 6.57
CA ALA A 26 -1.73 18.84 6.30
C ALA A 26 -2.55 20.00 5.68
N SER A 27 -2.04 21.23 5.74
CA SER A 27 -2.65 22.41 5.11
C SER A 27 -2.08 22.69 3.71
N GLY A 28 -1.11 21.89 3.24
CA GLY A 28 -0.42 22.09 1.96
C GLY A 28 0.70 23.12 1.98
N ASN A 29 1.11 23.61 3.15
CA ASN A 29 2.23 24.53 3.27
C ASN A 29 3.55 23.75 3.22
N GLU A 30 4.55 24.35 2.56
CA GLU A 30 5.91 23.78 2.51
C GLU A 30 6.46 23.59 3.94
N TYR A 31 6.90 22.36 4.21
CA TYR A 31 7.59 22.02 5.45
C TYR A 31 9.09 22.00 5.22
N THR A 32 9.81 22.63 6.12
CA THR A 32 11.28 22.63 6.16
C THR A 32 11.76 22.06 7.50
N GLY A 33 12.64 21.09 7.46
CA GLY A 33 13.18 20.47 8.66
C GLY A 33 13.28 18.95 8.54
N THR A 34 13.44 18.30 9.68
CA THR A 34 13.60 16.84 9.74
C THR A 34 12.25 16.15 9.70
N VAL A 35 12.06 15.28 8.73
CA VAL A 35 10.92 14.38 8.61
C VAL A 35 11.23 13.08 9.32
N GLN A 36 10.35 12.68 10.24
CA GLN A 36 10.36 11.36 10.84
C GLN A 36 9.61 10.39 9.93
N VAL A 37 10.11 9.16 9.80
CA VAL A 37 9.49 8.13 8.97
C VAL A 37 9.18 6.92 9.85
N ALA A 38 7.92 6.56 9.95
CA ALA A 38 7.48 5.26 10.43
C ALA A 38 7.12 4.40 9.20
N ALA A 39 7.77 3.23 9.06
CA ALA A 39 7.51 2.35 7.95
C ALA A 39 7.54 0.89 8.42
N LYS A 40 6.55 0.11 7.98
CA LYS A 40 6.43 -1.31 8.26
C LYS A 40 6.13 -2.07 6.98
N TYR A 41 6.96 -3.06 6.66
CA TYR A 41 6.60 -4.08 5.70
C TYR A 41 5.66 -5.09 6.34
N ILE A 42 4.60 -5.44 5.65
CA ILE A 42 3.63 -6.44 6.05
C ILE A 42 3.74 -7.59 5.05
N ASP A 43 4.37 -8.69 5.50
CA ASP A 43 4.60 -9.86 4.67
C ASP A 43 3.30 -10.65 4.49
N PRO A 44 2.80 -10.85 3.25
CA PRO A 44 1.57 -11.60 3.02
C PRO A 44 1.65 -13.08 3.41
N LEU A 45 2.86 -13.61 3.60
CA LEU A 45 3.06 -14.99 4.10
C LEU A 45 3.20 -15.08 5.64
N SER A 46 3.20 -13.93 6.33
CA SER A 46 3.24 -13.90 7.80
C SER A 46 1.92 -14.38 8.41
N ALA A 47 2.00 -15.07 9.56
CA ALA A 47 0.82 -15.49 10.30
C ALA A 47 -0.03 -14.31 10.80
N ASP A 48 0.59 -13.16 11.04
CA ASP A 48 -0.02 -11.92 11.53
C ASP A 48 -0.43 -10.95 10.40
N PHE A 49 -0.39 -11.39 9.14
CA PHE A 49 -0.71 -10.54 7.99
C PHE A 49 -2.06 -9.83 8.16
N PHE A 50 -3.09 -10.59 8.52
CA PHE A 50 -4.45 -10.05 8.70
C PHE A 50 -4.63 -9.20 9.96
N ASP A 51 -3.70 -9.26 10.92
CA ASP A 51 -3.73 -8.41 12.12
C ASP A 51 -3.21 -6.99 11.84
N TYR A 52 -2.38 -6.84 10.80
CA TYR A 52 -1.78 -5.56 10.41
C TYR A 52 -2.39 -4.94 9.16
N MET A 53 -3.04 -5.74 8.33
CA MET A 53 -3.63 -5.28 7.09
C MET A 53 -4.89 -4.45 7.38
N PRO A 54 -5.08 -3.26 6.79
CA PRO A 54 -6.31 -2.50 6.92
C PRO A 54 -7.43 -3.13 6.08
N GLY A 55 -8.60 -3.29 6.68
CA GLY A 55 -9.80 -3.83 6.00
C GLY A 55 -9.62 -5.26 5.51
N ASN A 56 -10.08 -5.52 4.28
CA ASN A 56 -10.00 -6.82 3.62
C ASN A 56 -9.25 -6.69 2.28
N LEU A 57 -8.78 -7.80 1.70
CA LEU A 57 -8.19 -7.84 0.35
C LEU A 57 -9.27 -7.68 -0.74
N ILE A 58 -10.01 -6.57 -0.68
CA ILE A 58 -11.01 -6.18 -1.67
C ILE A 58 -10.58 -4.84 -2.25
N GLY A 59 -10.28 -4.83 -3.54
CA GLY A 59 -9.96 -3.63 -4.30
C GLY A 59 -11.09 -3.20 -5.23
N ALA A 60 -10.97 -1.99 -5.74
CA ALA A 60 -11.81 -1.49 -6.80
C ALA A 60 -10.97 -0.74 -7.85
N ASP A 61 -11.21 -1.07 -9.10
CA ASP A 61 -10.68 -0.38 -10.27
C ASP A 61 -11.82 0.14 -11.16
N ALA A 62 -11.51 0.60 -12.37
CA ALA A 62 -12.52 1.09 -13.32
C ALA A 62 -13.51 -0.01 -13.78
N SER A 63 -13.16 -1.28 -13.63
CA SER A 63 -14.02 -2.42 -14.01
C SER A 63 -14.91 -2.93 -12.87
N GLY A 64 -14.69 -2.46 -11.64
CA GLY A 64 -15.46 -2.84 -10.47
C GLY A 64 -14.62 -3.40 -9.32
N ARG A 65 -15.28 -4.17 -8.45
CA ARG A 65 -14.60 -4.79 -7.29
C ARG A 65 -13.82 -6.04 -7.70
N LYS A 66 -12.68 -6.26 -7.04
CA LYS A 66 -11.78 -7.40 -7.24
C LYS A 66 -11.38 -7.98 -5.89
N TYR A 67 -11.11 -9.27 -5.84
CA TYR A 67 -10.25 -9.82 -4.80
C TYR A 67 -8.80 -9.59 -5.15
N LEU A 68 -7.98 -9.35 -4.12
CA LEU A 68 -6.57 -9.04 -4.28
C LEU A 68 -5.73 -10.19 -3.69
N GLU A 69 -4.74 -10.64 -4.46
CA GLU A 69 -3.70 -11.56 -3.99
C GLU A 69 -2.44 -10.75 -3.74
N SER A 70 -2.03 -10.64 -2.47
CA SER A 70 -0.94 -9.77 -2.06
C SER A 70 0.43 -10.37 -2.30
N TYR A 71 1.32 -9.56 -2.86
CA TYR A 71 2.75 -9.84 -3.05
C TYR A 71 3.62 -9.02 -2.10
N GLY A 72 3.07 -8.10 -1.35
CA GLY A 72 3.76 -7.31 -0.33
C GLY A 72 3.09 -5.98 -0.07
N MET A 73 2.97 -5.64 1.20
CA MET A 73 2.30 -4.42 1.66
C MET A 73 3.25 -3.58 2.51
N ALA A 74 3.08 -2.27 2.48
CA ALA A 74 3.79 -1.33 3.33
C ALA A 74 2.83 -0.33 3.95
N ALA A 75 2.94 -0.13 5.26
CA ALA A 75 2.38 1.02 5.96
C ALA A 75 3.49 2.06 6.10
N ILE A 76 3.23 3.30 5.66
CA ILE A 76 4.22 4.38 5.67
C ILE A 76 3.56 5.64 6.18
N GLU A 77 4.18 6.27 7.17
CA GLU A 77 3.73 7.52 7.76
C GLU A 77 4.91 8.49 7.87
N LEU A 78 4.68 9.75 7.52
CA LEU A 78 5.62 10.84 7.72
C LEU A 78 5.08 11.81 8.76
N THR A 79 5.95 12.20 9.71
CA THR A 79 5.60 13.19 10.70
C THR A 79 6.72 14.20 10.93
N ASP A 80 6.38 15.37 11.45
CA ASP A 80 7.35 16.29 12.03
C ASP A 80 7.80 15.85 13.41
N GLY A 81 8.70 16.62 14.03
CA GLY A 81 9.18 16.34 15.40
C GLY A 81 8.12 16.47 16.50
N SER A 82 6.94 16.99 16.18
CA SER A 82 5.78 17.13 17.10
C SER A 82 4.71 16.07 16.85
N GLY A 83 4.88 15.22 15.84
CA GLY A 83 3.93 14.18 15.46
C GLY A 83 2.82 14.66 14.51
N ASN A 84 2.94 15.84 13.90
CA ASN A 84 2.00 16.29 12.90
C ASN A 84 2.28 15.57 11.57
N GLU A 85 1.21 15.18 10.87
CA GLU A 85 1.29 14.48 9.60
C GLU A 85 1.92 15.35 8.51
N LEU A 86 2.76 14.69 7.69
CA LEU A 86 3.43 15.29 6.54
C LEU A 86 3.18 14.41 5.30
N GLN A 87 3.14 15.04 4.12
CA GLN A 87 2.95 14.36 2.84
C GLN A 87 3.89 14.94 1.77
N PRO A 88 4.18 14.23 0.68
CA PRO A 88 4.83 14.82 -0.48
C PRO A 88 4.00 15.97 -1.05
N ALA A 89 4.67 17.03 -1.50
CA ALA A 89 4.00 18.12 -2.21
C ALA A 89 3.46 17.64 -3.57
N ASP A 90 2.52 18.36 -4.13
CA ASP A 90 1.94 18.06 -5.46
C ASP A 90 3.05 17.86 -6.51
N GLY A 91 2.94 16.76 -7.27
CA GLY A 91 3.92 16.37 -8.29
C GLY A 91 5.22 15.78 -7.75
N LYS A 92 5.35 15.63 -6.44
CA LYS A 92 6.46 14.90 -5.81
C LYS A 92 6.09 13.46 -5.53
N THR A 93 7.10 12.59 -5.56
CA THR A 93 6.93 11.15 -5.30
C THR A 93 8.06 10.63 -4.43
N ALA A 94 7.83 9.45 -3.86
CA ALA A 94 8.89 8.64 -3.30
C ALA A 94 8.90 7.26 -3.98
N GLU A 95 10.09 6.72 -4.21
CA GLU A 95 10.23 5.34 -4.67
C GLU A 95 10.19 4.41 -3.46
N VAL A 96 9.27 3.46 -3.46
CA VAL A 96 9.13 2.41 -2.45
C VAL A 96 9.54 1.08 -3.06
N SER A 97 10.47 0.38 -2.41
CA SER A 97 10.88 -0.98 -2.79
C SER A 97 10.26 -1.98 -1.81
N PHE A 98 9.41 -2.86 -2.32
CA PHE A 98 8.74 -3.92 -1.56
C PHE A 98 9.54 -5.21 -1.69
N PRO A 99 10.02 -5.80 -0.61
CA PRO A 99 10.71 -7.07 -0.67
C PRO A 99 9.77 -8.20 -1.10
N LEU A 100 10.31 -9.18 -1.81
CA LEU A 100 9.59 -10.41 -2.12
C LEU A 100 10.23 -11.59 -1.43
N SER A 101 9.42 -12.40 -0.74
CA SER A 101 9.91 -13.69 -0.26
C SER A 101 10.17 -14.62 -1.45
N GLY A 102 11.09 -15.59 -1.26
CA GLY A 102 11.44 -16.53 -2.34
C GLY A 102 10.24 -17.30 -2.91
N ALA A 103 9.23 -17.56 -2.09
CA ALA A 103 8.01 -18.24 -2.52
C ALA A 103 7.17 -17.37 -3.45
N LEU A 104 7.03 -16.07 -3.15
CA LEU A 104 6.30 -15.11 -3.99
C LEU A 104 7.08 -14.75 -5.24
N LEU A 105 8.42 -14.66 -5.14
CA LEU A 105 9.27 -14.32 -6.27
C LEU A 105 9.12 -15.29 -7.43
N ALA A 106 8.89 -16.57 -7.16
CA ALA A 106 8.69 -17.59 -8.19
C ALA A 106 7.45 -17.35 -9.09
N GLY A 107 6.41 -16.70 -8.54
CA GLY A 107 5.18 -16.33 -9.24
C GLY A 107 5.11 -14.86 -9.65
N ALA A 108 6.13 -14.05 -9.34
CA ALA A 108 6.10 -12.62 -9.53
C ALA A 108 6.08 -12.23 -11.02
N GLN A 109 5.18 -11.34 -11.38
CA GLN A 109 5.09 -10.76 -12.72
C GLN A 109 6.09 -9.62 -12.88
N ALA A 110 6.53 -9.33 -14.11
CA ALA A 110 7.44 -8.21 -14.39
C ALA A 110 6.88 -6.85 -13.95
N THR A 111 5.57 -6.72 -13.99
CA THR A 111 4.82 -5.54 -13.50
C THR A 111 3.59 -6.01 -12.76
N ILE A 112 3.29 -5.39 -11.63
CA ILE A 112 2.14 -5.70 -10.78
C ILE A 112 1.34 -4.43 -10.50
N PRO A 113 -0.01 -4.48 -10.46
CA PRO A 113 -0.82 -3.36 -10.01
C PRO A 113 -0.46 -2.92 -8.59
N LEU A 114 -0.48 -1.61 -8.37
CA LEU A 114 -0.24 -0.98 -7.07
C LEU A 114 -1.53 -0.37 -6.55
N TRP A 115 -1.85 -0.67 -5.30
CA TRP A 115 -3.09 -0.29 -4.65
C TRP A 115 -2.79 0.50 -3.38
N HIS A 116 -3.58 1.54 -3.10
CA HIS A 116 -3.57 2.20 -1.80
C HIS A 116 -4.86 1.91 -1.04
N PHE A 117 -4.81 1.85 0.28
CA PHE A 117 -6.00 1.70 1.10
C PHE A 117 -6.69 3.05 1.27
N ASN A 118 -7.92 3.15 0.81
CA ASN A 118 -8.75 4.34 0.99
C ASN A 118 -9.59 4.18 2.25
N GLU A 119 -9.19 4.84 3.33
CA GLU A 119 -9.83 4.73 4.65
C GLU A 119 -11.30 5.18 4.64
N ALA A 120 -11.63 6.22 3.87
CA ALA A 120 -13.01 6.71 3.76
C ALA A 120 -13.93 5.72 3.06
N LYS A 121 -13.40 4.90 2.15
CA LYS A 121 -14.15 3.89 1.39
C LYS A 121 -14.06 2.50 2.02
N GLY A 122 -13.04 2.25 2.85
CA GLY A 122 -12.79 0.96 3.50
C GLY A 122 -12.35 -0.15 2.55
N TYR A 123 -11.75 0.18 1.40
CA TYR A 123 -11.22 -0.79 0.44
C TYR A 123 -10.01 -0.22 -0.34
N TRP A 124 -9.29 -1.11 -1.03
CA TRP A 124 -8.12 -0.78 -1.84
C TRP A 124 -8.53 -0.15 -3.18
N VAL A 125 -7.83 0.90 -3.59
CA VAL A 125 -8.05 1.61 -4.86
C VAL A 125 -6.79 1.47 -5.70
N LEU A 126 -6.97 1.09 -6.97
CA LEU A 126 -5.87 1.00 -7.92
C LEU A 126 -5.27 2.37 -8.20
N GLU A 127 -3.97 2.51 -7.99
CA GLU A 127 -3.23 3.75 -8.24
C GLU A 127 -1.82 3.48 -8.79
N GLY A 128 -1.76 2.95 -9.99
CA GLY A 128 -0.50 2.73 -10.68
C GLY A 128 -0.03 1.28 -10.71
N SER A 129 1.27 1.11 -10.78
CA SER A 129 1.92 -0.20 -10.86
C SER A 129 3.33 -0.16 -10.28
N ALA A 130 3.83 -1.33 -9.90
CA ALA A 130 5.21 -1.56 -9.50
C ALA A 130 5.92 -2.47 -10.51
N SER A 131 7.22 -2.27 -10.71
CA SER A 131 8.07 -3.07 -11.59
C SER A 131 8.98 -4.00 -10.77
N LEU A 132 9.14 -5.23 -11.24
CA LEU A 132 10.06 -6.20 -10.63
C LEU A 132 11.49 -5.91 -11.05
N GLU A 133 12.32 -5.50 -10.10
CA GLU A 133 13.73 -5.19 -10.31
C GLU A 133 14.58 -5.78 -9.19
N GLY A 134 15.52 -6.64 -9.55
CA GLY A 134 16.47 -7.22 -8.56
C GLY A 134 15.81 -8.04 -7.45
N GLY A 135 14.61 -8.60 -7.68
CA GLY A 135 13.89 -9.42 -6.71
C GLY A 135 13.02 -8.61 -5.73
N VAL A 136 12.79 -7.32 -6.00
CA VAL A 136 11.86 -6.45 -5.26
C VAL A 136 10.91 -5.78 -6.23
N TYR A 137 9.70 -5.45 -5.80
CA TYR A 137 8.84 -4.55 -6.54
C TYR A 137 9.15 -3.10 -6.19
N LYS A 138 9.36 -2.26 -7.22
CA LYS A 138 9.59 -0.82 -7.07
C LYS A 138 8.42 -0.03 -7.63
N ALA A 139 7.94 0.92 -6.85
CA ALA A 139 6.84 1.81 -7.23
C ALA A 139 7.11 3.24 -6.80
N ASN A 140 6.62 4.21 -7.58
CA ASN A 140 6.56 5.61 -7.18
C ASN A 140 5.18 5.90 -6.58
N VAL A 141 5.16 6.44 -5.35
CA VAL A 141 3.95 6.82 -4.63
C VAL A 141 3.90 8.33 -4.43
N SER A 142 2.73 8.91 -4.57
CA SER A 142 2.50 10.37 -4.49
C SER A 142 1.98 10.82 -3.11
N HIS A 143 1.58 9.90 -2.26
CA HIS A 143 1.14 10.12 -0.88
C HIS A 143 1.52 8.93 -0.02
N PHE A 144 1.43 9.10 1.31
CA PHE A 144 1.71 8.01 2.24
C PHE A 144 0.46 7.56 2.97
N SER A 145 0.31 6.25 3.00
CA SER A 145 -0.75 5.47 3.65
C SER A 145 -0.34 4.01 3.64
N PHE A 146 -1.29 3.09 3.52
CA PHE A 146 -1.01 1.69 3.19
C PHE A 146 -0.95 1.51 1.68
N TRP A 147 0.13 0.88 1.20
CA TRP A 147 0.35 0.52 -0.19
C TRP A 147 0.52 -0.98 -0.33
N ASN A 148 -0.04 -1.55 -1.39
CA ASN A 148 -0.02 -2.98 -1.63
C ASN A 148 0.26 -3.31 -3.10
N CYS A 149 1.14 -4.27 -3.35
CA CYS A 149 1.41 -4.85 -4.66
C CYS A 149 0.55 -6.11 -4.80
N ASP A 150 -0.55 -6.03 -5.57
CA ASP A 150 -1.53 -7.11 -5.63
C ASP A 150 -1.92 -7.48 -7.06
N ILE A 151 -2.15 -8.77 -7.26
CA ILE A 151 -2.80 -9.27 -8.47
C ILE A 151 -4.31 -9.27 -8.23
N PRO A 152 -5.10 -8.51 -9.03
CA PRO A 152 -6.55 -8.56 -8.93
C PRO A 152 -7.10 -9.84 -9.57
N THR A 153 -8.05 -10.47 -8.88
CA THR A 153 -8.78 -11.64 -9.37
C THR A 153 -10.27 -11.37 -9.42
N ASP A 154 -10.93 -11.89 -10.44
CA ASP A 154 -12.39 -11.83 -10.52
C ASP A 154 -13.01 -12.81 -9.53
N TYR A 155 -14.21 -12.48 -9.05
CA TYR A 155 -14.99 -13.34 -8.18
C TYR A 155 -16.40 -13.52 -8.72
N VAL A 156 -17.04 -14.61 -8.34
CA VAL A 156 -18.44 -14.87 -8.62
C VAL A 156 -19.25 -14.68 -7.34
N ILE A 157 -20.42 -14.03 -7.45
CA ILE A 157 -21.38 -13.91 -6.36
C ILE A 157 -22.33 -15.10 -6.46
N ILE A 158 -22.32 -15.94 -5.45
CA ILE A 158 -23.29 -17.03 -5.32
C ILE A 158 -24.40 -16.54 -4.39
N ASN A 159 -25.61 -16.36 -4.93
CA ASN A 159 -26.80 -16.08 -4.13
C ASN A 159 -27.53 -17.38 -3.85
N GLY A 160 -27.84 -17.62 -2.60
CA GLY A 160 -28.55 -18.80 -2.15
C GLY A 160 -29.62 -18.44 -1.13
N GLN A 161 -30.61 -19.30 -0.97
CA GLN A 161 -31.62 -19.20 0.06
C GLN A 161 -31.55 -20.47 0.92
N ILE A 162 -31.49 -20.28 2.22
CA ILE A 162 -31.59 -21.40 3.17
C ILE A 162 -33.09 -21.66 3.41
N THR A 163 -33.48 -22.90 3.21
CA THR A 163 -34.87 -23.33 3.43
C THR A 163 -34.95 -24.50 4.39
N GLU A 164 -35.96 -24.58 5.21
CA GLU A 164 -36.35 -25.73 5.99
C GLU A 164 -37.73 -26.24 5.51
N GLY A 165 -37.79 -27.49 5.06
CA GLY A 165 -39.03 -28.07 4.51
C GLY A 165 -39.59 -27.31 3.28
N GLY A 166 -38.72 -26.64 2.50
CA GLY A 166 -39.06 -25.81 1.35
C GLY A 166 -39.50 -24.36 1.69
N THR A 167 -39.46 -23.98 2.97
CA THR A 167 -39.81 -22.63 3.43
C THR A 167 -38.51 -21.84 3.70
N PRO A 168 -38.35 -20.62 3.16
CA PRO A 168 -37.21 -19.76 3.45
C PRO A 168 -37.06 -19.51 4.95
N LEU A 169 -35.84 -19.63 5.47
CA LEU A 169 -35.51 -19.15 6.82
C LEU A 169 -35.23 -17.64 6.74
N SER A 170 -35.89 -16.86 7.57
CA SER A 170 -35.72 -15.41 7.69
C SER A 170 -34.61 -15.05 8.63
#